data_4134357e6e5fcd06f9d5d762d9b892ca
#
_entry.id   4134357e6e5fcd06f9d5d762d9b892ca
#
_cell.length_a   1.000
_cell.length_b   1.000
_cell.length_c   1.000
_cell.angle_alpha   90.00
_cell.angle_beta   90.00
_cell.angle_gamma   90.00
#
_symmetry.space_group_name_H-M   'P 1'
#
loop_
_entity.id
_entity.type
_entity.pdbx_description
1 polymer ?
#
loop_
_entity_poly.entity_id
_entity_poly.type
_entity_poly.pdbx_seq_one_letter_code
_entity_poly.pdbx_strand_id
1 'polypeptide(L)'
;MIFETTRNGALKKLDDFIENEIINYNSKRNFDFGPKERKNVSCLSPYITHRLITEYETVERVLRKRPYQKVEKYVQEIFWRVYWKGWLELRPKVWTDFTEDLKNIKDDERLQQAVNGKTQIACFNDWVNELKEFNYLHNHTRMWFASIWIFTLKLPWQKGAEFFLRYLLDGDAASNTLSWRWVAGLQTKGKNYSAQSWNIETVSYTHLTLPTMRTV
;
A
#
# COMPACT_ATOMS: atom_id res chain seq x y z
N MET A 1 -9.89 12.57 1.22
CA MET A 1 -9.92 11.97 -0.16
C MET A 1 -11.28 11.30 -0.32
N ILE A 2 -12.01 11.59 -1.39
CA ILE A 2 -13.30 10.94 -1.68
C ILE A 2 -13.15 10.22 -3.02
N PHE A 3 -13.57 8.96 -3.05
CA PHE A 3 -13.60 8.15 -4.28
C PHE A 3 -15.02 8.19 -4.85
N GLU A 4 -15.19 8.77 -6.03
CA GLU A 4 -16.44 8.69 -6.76
C GLU A 4 -16.66 7.25 -7.25
N THR A 5 -17.77 6.63 -6.87
CA THR A 5 -18.01 5.17 -7.07
C THR A 5 -18.56 4.84 -8.45
N THR A 6 -18.17 5.61 -9.46
CA THR A 6 -18.64 5.42 -10.84
C THR A 6 -17.47 5.17 -11.80
N ARG A 7 -17.75 4.48 -12.91
CA ARG A 7 -16.78 4.32 -14.00
C ARG A 7 -16.36 5.67 -14.60
N ASN A 8 -17.30 6.60 -14.74
CA ASN A 8 -17.00 7.93 -15.28
C ASN A 8 -16.06 8.70 -14.35
N GLY A 9 -16.27 8.62 -13.04
CA GLY A 9 -15.36 9.20 -12.05
C GLY A 9 -13.95 8.58 -12.12
N ALA A 10 -13.87 7.26 -12.32
CA ALA A 10 -12.58 6.58 -12.49
C ALA A 10 -11.83 7.06 -13.75
N LEU A 11 -12.53 7.16 -14.89
CA LEU A 11 -11.96 7.63 -16.15
C LEU A 11 -11.54 9.09 -16.09
N LYS A 12 -12.36 9.95 -15.49
CA LYS A 12 -12.02 11.37 -15.28
C LYS A 12 -10.76 11.49 -14.44
N LYS A 13 -10.67 10.75 -13.32
CA LYS A 13 -9.47 10.75 -12.46
C LYS A 13 -8.23 10.26 -13.20
N LEU A 14 -8.36 9.26 -14.05
CA LEU A 14 -7.26 8.79 -14.90
C LEU A 14 -6.81 9.86 -15.89
N ASP A 15 -7.76 10.52 -16.57
CA ASP A 15 -7.46 11.58 -17.53
C ASP A 15 -6.78 12.78 -16.86
N ASP A 16 -7.29 13.23 -15.72
CA ASP A 16 -6.71 14.32 -14.94
C ASP A 16 -5.26 13.99 -14.53
N PHE A 17 -5.00 12.74 -14.12
CA PHE A 17 -3.65 12.30 -13.77
C PHE A 17 -2.72 12.26 -15.00
N ILE A 18 -3.19 11.76 -16.14
CA ILE A 18 -2.41 11.71 -17.38
C ILE A 18 -2.03 13.13 -17.86
N GLU A 19 -2.94 14.08 -17.74
CA GLU A 19 -2.69 15.44 -18.22
C GLU A 19 -1.71 16.19 -17.30
N ASN A 20 -1.84 16.07 -16.01
CA ASN A 20 -1.20 16.96 -15.06
C ASN A 20 0.03 16.36 -14.35
N GLU A 21 0.04 15.06 -14.05
CA GLU A 21 1.01 14.52 -13.09
C GLU A 21 1.86 13.35 -13.59
N ILE A 22 1.39 12.57 -14.55
CA ILE A 22 2.00 11.29 -14.93
C ILE A 22 3.47 11.40 -15.34
N ILE A 23 3.87 12.54 -15.94
CA ILE A 23 5.25 12.76 -16.36
C ILE A 23 6.20 12.85 -15.15
N ASN A 24 5.72 13.36 -14.03
CA ASN A 24 6.46 13.50 -12.79
C ASN A 24 6.39 12.23 -11.91
N TYR A 25 5.58 11.25 -12.30
CA TYR A 25 5.33 10.06 -11.50
C TYR A 25 6.62 9.34 -11.11
N ASN A 26 7.54 9.13 -12.03
CA ASN A 26 8.78 8.43 -11.74
C ASN A 26 9.60 9.06 -10.60
N SER A 27 9.72 10.37 -10.57
CA SER A 27 10.49 11.11 -9.57
C SER A 27 9.72 11.32 -8.26
N LYS A 28 8.38 11.46 -8.33
CA LYS A 28 7.56 11.85 -7.18
C LYS A 28 6.77 10.71 -6.54
N ARG A 29 6.65 9.54 -7.18
CA ARG A 29 5.78 8.45 -6.72
C ARG A 29 6.08 7.94 -5.31
N ASN A 30 7.29 8.16 -4.82
CA ASN A 30 7.70 7.69 -3.49
C ASN A 30 7.40 8.70 -2.37
N PHE A 31 7.01 9.93 -2.71
CA PHE A 31 6.66 10.96 -1.72
C PHE A 31 5.20 10.81 -1.31
N ASP A 32 4.95 10.75 0.00
CA ASP A 32 3.61 10.84 0.56
C ASP A 32 3.34 12.26 1.08
N PHE A 33 2.55 13.01 0.33
CA PHE A 33 2.14 14.37 0.70
C PHE A 33 0.86 14.41 1.55
N GLY A 34 0.42 13.25 2.02
CA GLY A 34 -0.79 13.11 2.82
C GLY A 34 -2.09 13.07 2.01
N PRO A 35 -3.21 12.72 2.64
CA PRO A 35 -4.46 12.41 1.95
C PRO A 35 -5.08 13.60 1.20
N LYS A 36 -4.74 14.84 1.55
CA LYS A 36 -5.28 16.04 0.91
C LYS A 36 -4.49 16.46 -0.33
N GLU A 37 -3.18 16.22 -0.34
CA GLU A 37 -2.25 16.69 -1.39
C GLU A 37 -1.65 15.56 -2.25
N ARG A 38 -2.21 14.36 -2.18
CA ARG A 38 -1.75 13.16 -2.91
C ARG A 38 -2.11 13.22 -4.41
N LYS A 39 -1.53 14.19 -5.14
CA LYS A 39 -1.72 14.34 -6.59
C LYS A 39 -0.66 13.60 -7.40
N ASN A 40 0.51 13.36 -6.82
CA ASN A 40 1.67 12.71 -7.44
C ASN A 40 1.48 11.22 -7.78
N VAL A 41 0.41 10.61 -7.30
CA VAL A 41 -0.01 9.23 -7.62
C VAL A 41 -1.46 9.21 -8.06
N SER A 42 -1.80 8.29 -8.96
CA SER A 42 -3.14 8.25 -9.58
C SER A 42 -4.28 7.88 -8.62
N CYS A 43 -3.98 7.16 -7.53
CA CYS A 43 -4.98 6.60 -6.62
C CYS A 43 -6.10 5.81 -7.33
N LEU A 44 -5.77 5.08 -8.41
CA LEU A 44 -6.74 4.32 -9.21
C LEU A 44 -6.92 2.88 -8.75
N SER A 45 -6.10 2.42 -7.82
CA SER A 45 -6.16 1.03 -7.34
C SER A 45 -7.53 0.60 -6.82
N PRO A 46 -8.34 1.42 -6.11
CA PRO A 46 -9.70 1.05 -5.75
C PRO A 46 -10.58 0.76 -6.97
N TYR A 47 -10.52 1.62 -7.98
CA TYR A 47 -11.34 1.46 -9.20
C TYR A 47 -10.95 0.20 -9.99
N ILE A 48 -9.65 -0.12 -10.01
CA ILE A 48 -9.14 -1.32 -10.69
C ILE A 48 -9.52 -2.57 -9.90
N THR A 49 -9.42 -2.55 -8.57
CA THR A 49 -9.83 -3.68 -7.71
C THR A 49 -11.30 -4.00 -7.91
N HIS A 50 -12.15 -2.99 -7.95
CA HIS A 50 -13.60 -3.15 -8.12
C HIS A 50 -14.05 -3.22 -9.59
N ARG A 51 -13.12 -3.33 -10.55
CA ARG A 51 -13.40 -3.52 -11.99
C ARG A 51 -14.21 -2.40 -12.63
N LEU A 52 -14.18 -1.19 -12.09
CA LEU A 52 -14.74 0.00 -12.73
C LEU A 52 -13.93 0.41 -13.97
N ILE A 53 -12.62 0.21 -13.91
CA ILE A 53 -11.68 0.24 -15.05
C ILE A 53 -10.72 -0.94 -14.92
N THR A 54 -10.11 -1.35 -16.02
CA THR A 54 -9.14 -2.45 -16.03
C THR A 54 -7.70 -1.95 -16.11
N GLU A 55 -6.76 -2.82 -15.79
CA GLU A 55 -5.32 -2.57 -15.96
C GLU A 55 -5.00 -2.25 -17.43
N TYR A 56 -5.54 -3.03 -18.37
CA TYR A 56 -5.33 -2.84 -19.81
C TYR A 56 -5.88 -1.51 -20.30
N GLU A 57 -7.12 -1.18 -19.95
CA GLU A 57 -7.75 0.09 -20.31
C GLU A 57 -6.96 1.29 -19.77
N THR A 58 -6.46 1.17 -18.54
CA THR A 58 -5.63 2.20 -17.92
C THR A 58 -4.34 2.41 -18.73
N VAL A 59 -3.62 1.34 -19.05
CA VAL A 59 -2.37 1.39 -19.82
C VAL A 59 -2.60 1.88 -21.25
N GLU A 60 -3.62 1.36 -21.93
CA GLU A 60 -3.97 1.78 -23.28
C GLU A 60 -4.25 3.30 -23.35
N ARG A 61 -5.02 3.83 -22.39
CA ARG A 61 -5.38 5.24 -22.35
C ARG A 61 -4.14 6.13 -22.07
N VAL A 62 -3.24 5.67 -21.23
CA VAL A 62 -1.94 6.33 -20.96
C VAL A 62 -1.10 6.38 -22.23
N LEU A 63 -0.94 5.24 -22.93
CA LEU A 63 -0.07 5.13 -24.11
C LEU A 63 -0.63 5.83 -25.35
N ARG A 64 -1.93 6.06 -25.41
CA ARG A 64 -2.54 6.92 -26.46
C ARG A 64 -2.17 8.39 -26.30
N LYS A 65 -1.87 8.85 -25.09
CA LYS A 65 -1.62 10.27 -24.76
C LYS A 65 -0.16 10.60 -24.47
N ARG A 66 0.63 9.60 -24.07
CA ARG A 66 2.02 9.80 -23.65
C ARG A 66 2.94 8.72 -24.22
N PRO A 67 4.15 9.07 -24.69
CA PRO A 67 5.10 8.08 -25.18
C PRO A 67 5.58 7.15 -24.03
N TYR A 68 5.74 5.87 -24.33
CA TYR A 68 6.10 4.83 -23.36
C TYR A 68 7.29 5.21 -22.47
N GLN A 69 8.36 5.74 -23.08
CA GLN A 69 9.60 6.11 -22.37
C GLN A 69 9.37 7.12 -21.23
N LYS A 70 8.33 7.94 -21.34
CA LYS A 70 7.98 8.93 -20.31
C LYS A 70 7.12 8.37 -19.18
N VAL A 71 6.45 7.26 -19.42
CA VAL A 71 5.46 6.65 -18.51
C VAL A 71 5.77 5.19 -18.15
N GLU A 72 6.92 4.69 -18.58
CA GLU A 72 7.36 3.30 -18.38
C GLU A 72 7.19 2.85 -16.94
N LYS A 73 7.64 3.65 -15.98
CA LYS A 73 7.54 3.30 -14.56
C LYS A 73 6.09 3.17 -14.09
N TYR A 74 5.20 4.02 -14.58
CA TYR A 74 3.78 3.92 -14.24
C TYR A 74 3.16 2.64 -14.80
N VAL A 75 3.46 2.32 -16.06
CA VAL A 75 3.00 1.09 -16.72
C VAL A 75 3.50 -0.16 -15.98
N GLN A 76 4.77 -0.18 -15.59
CA GLN A 76 5.35 -1.26 -14.79
C GLN A 76 4.59 -1.47 -13.48
N GLU A 77 4.27 -0.38 -12.74
CA GLU A 77 3.54 -0.47 -11.47
C GLU A 77 2.11 -1.00 -11.64
N ILE A 78 1.45 -0.70 -12.76
CA ILE A 78 0.14 -1.30 -13.10
C ILE A 78 0.28 -2.82 -13.33
N PHE A 79 1.31 -3.25 -14.06
CA PHE A 79 1.52 -4.68 -14.35
C PHE A 79 2.00 -5.49 -13.15
N TRP A 80 2.62 -4.89 -12.14
CA TRP A 80 2.90 -5.59 -10.89
C TRP A 80 1.64 -6.20 -10.28
N ARG A 81 0.50 -5.53 -10.39
CA ARG A 81 -0.79 -6.05 -9.91
C ARG A 81 -1.20 -7.32 -10.67
N VAL A 82 -1.06 -7.32 -11.99
CA VAL A 82 -1.34 -8.50 -12.82
C VAL A 82 -0.40 -9.65 -12.46
N TYR A 83 0.89 -9.34 -12.31
CA TYR A 83 1.89 -10.31 -11.90
C TYR A 83 1.55 -10.98 -10.55
N TRP A 84 1.19 -10.20 -9.54
CA TRP A 84 0.85 -10.74 -8.22
C TRP A 84 -0.37 -11.68 -8.27
N LYS A 85 -1.39 -11.33 -9.04
CA LYS A 85 -2.57 -12.18 -9.24
C LYS A 85 -2.20 -13.51 -9.86
N GLY A 86 -1.52 -13.51 -10.99
CA GLY A 86 -1.06 -14.74 -11.65
C GLY A 86 -0.12 -15.55 -10.77
N TRP A 87 0.75 -14.88 -10.01
CA TRP A 87 1.66 -15.57 -9.10
C TRP A 87 0.90 -16.32 -7.98
N LEU A 88 -0.12 -15.72 -7.38
CA LEU A 88 -0.92 -16.35 -6.34
C LEU A 88 -1.82 -17.46 -6.89
N GLU A 89 -2.41 -17.27 -8.08
CA GLU A 89 -3.21 -18.29 -8.76
C GLU A 89 -2.41 -19.57 -9.00
N LEU A 90 -1.13 -19.45 -9.35
CA LEU A 90 -0.22 -20.60 -9.51
C LEU A 90 0.24 -21.21 -8.17
N ARG A 91 -0.02 -20.55 -7.04
CA ARG A 91 0.42 -20.95 -5.70
C ARG A 91 -0.67 -20.76 -4.66
N PRO A 92 -1.84 -21.41 -4.85
CA PRO A 92 -3.01 -21.18 -3.99
C PRO A 92 -2.77 -21.56 -2.53
N LYS A 93 -1.82 -22.46 -2.27
CA LYS A 93 -1.41 -22.83 -0.93
C LYS A 93 -0.96 -21.63 -0.08
N VAL A 94 -0.36 -20.62 -0.68
CA VAL A 94 0.07 -19.41 0.04
C VAL A 94 -1.12 -18.67 0.66
N TRP A 95 -2.24 -18.62 -0.06
CA TRP A 95 -3.48 -18.03 0.47
C TRP A 95 -4.14 -18.93 1.52
N THR A 96 -4.18 -20.24 1.27
CA THR A 96 -4.73 -21.20 2.22
C THR A 96 -3.97 -21.17 3.54
N ASP A 97 -2.63 -21.25 3.50
CA ASP A 97 -1.79 -21.16 4.68
C ASP A 97 -2.03 -19.85 5.46
N PHE A 98 -2.10 -18.71 4.75
CA PHE A 98 -2.40 -17.42 5.36
C PHE A 98 -3.73 -17.42 6.11
N THR A 99 -4.78 -17.96 5.50
CA THR A 99 -6.13 -17.99 6.09
C THR A 99 -6.23 -19.00 7.26
N GLU A 100 -5.48 -20.10 7.21
CA GLU A 100 -5.37 -21.06 8.29
C GLU A 100 -4.59 -20.50 9.48
N ASP A 101 -3.46 -19.86 9.23
CA ASP A 101 -2.67 -19.19 10.27
C ASP A 101 -3.50 -18.16 11.04
N LEU A 102 -4.31 -17.36 10.34
CA LEU A 102 -5.18 -16.35 10.97
C LEU A 102 -6.12 -16.93 12.02
N LYS A 103 -6.63 -18.15 11.81
CA LYS A 103 -7.55 -18.80 12.77
C LYS A 103 -6.86 -19.17 14.07
N ASN A 104 -5.55 -19.39 14.04
CA ASN A 104 -4.74 -19.84 15.16
C ASN A 104 -4.07 -18.67 15.92
N ILE A 105 -4.02 -17.47 15.35
CA ILE A 105 -3.40 -16.30 15.98
C ILE A 105 -4.43 -15.62 16.89
N LYS A 106 -4.19 -15.69 18.19
CA LYS A 106 -5.01 -15.00 19.19
C LYS A 106 -4.68 -13.51 19.23
N ASP A 107 -5.70 -12.70 19.43
CA ASP A 107 -5.52 -11.28 19.68
C ASP A 107 -4.98 -11.05 21.09
N ASP A 108 -4.00 -10.17 21.22
CA ASP A 108 -3.44 -9.70 22.47
C ASP A 108 -3.61 -8.17 22.61
N GLU A 109 -3.25 -7.64 23.78
CA GLU A 109 -3.37 -6.21 24.05
C GLU A 109 -2.52 -5.35 23.10
N ARG A 110 -1.32 -5.81 22.73
CA ARG A 110 -0.44 -5.09 21.80
C ARG A 110 -1.07 -4.98 20.41
N LEU A 111 -1.70 -6.07 19.94
CA LEU A 111 -2.44 -6.05 18.69
C LEU A 111 -3.61 -5.06 18.74
N GLN A 112 -4.35 -5.04 19.86
CA GLN A 112 -5.45 -4.10 20.05
C GLN A 112 -4.96 -2.64 20.09
N GLN A 113 -3.84 -2.35 20.72
CA GLN A 113 -3.21 -1.03 20.69
C GLN A 113 -2.80 -0.65 19.26
N ALA A 114 -2.20 -1.56 18.51
CA ALA A 114 -1.76 -1.30 17.14
C ALA A 114 -2.94 -0.99 16.20
N VAL A 115 -3.97 -1.85 16.17
CA VAL A 115 -5.14 -1.65 15.30
C VAL A 115 -5.97 -0.41 15.69
N ASN A 116 -5.83 0.09 16.91
CA ASN A 116 -6.51 1.29 17.39
C ASN A 116 -5.65 2.57 17.29
N GLY A 117 -4.43 2.49 16.75
CA GLY A 117 -3.54 3.63 16.64
C GLY A 117 -3.15 4.21 18.02
N LYS A 118 -2.94 3.34 19.00
CA LYS A 118 -2.60 3.69 20.38
C LYS A 118 -1.23 3.15 20.80
N THR A 119 -0.32 3.05 19.84
CA THR A 119 1.06 2.66 20.10
C THR A 119 1.89 3.87 20.55
N GLN A 120 3.15 3.62 20.92
CA GLN A 120 4.09 4.70 21.25
C GLN A 120 4.72 5.36 20.00
N ILE A 121 4.32 4.97 18.78
CA ILE A 121 4.87 5.45 17.52
C ILE A 121 3.85 6.38 16.86
N ALA A 122 4.05 7.68 16.97
CA ALA A 122 3.08 8.67 16.51
C ALA A 122 2.74 8.55 15.03
N CYS A 123 3.73 8.48 14.13
CA CYS A 123 3.48 8.35 12.70
C CYS A 123 2.69 7.08 12.34
N PHE A 124 2.93 5.97 13.04
CA PHE A 124 2.16 4.74 12.86
C PHE A 124 0.70 4.93 13.27
N ASN A 125 0.45 5.60 14.40
CA ASN A 125 -0.90 5.91 14.86
C ASN A 125 -1.65 6.82 13.87
N ASP A 126 -0.96 7.82 13.32
CA ASP A 126 -1.50 8.71 12.29
C ASP A 126 -1.91 7.94 11.03
N TRP A 127 -1.08 6.99 10.58
CA TRP A 127 -1.40 6.14 9.43
C TRP A 127 -2.56 5.16 9.71
N VAL A 128 -2.71 4.67 10.95
CA VAL A 128 -3.91 3.88 11.35
C VAL A 128 -5.16 4.74 11.22
N ASN A 129 -5.11 5.98 11.71
CA ASN A 129 -6.23 6.91 11.65
C ASN A 129 -6.54 7.29 10.19
N GLU A 130 -5.53 7.62 9.38
CA GLU A 130 -5.68 7.87 7.94
C GLU A 130 -6.36 6.69 7.23
N LEU A 131 -5.88 5.46 7.50
CA LEU A 131 -6.45 4.26 6.90
C LEU A 131 -7.92 4.08 7.25
N LYS A 132 -8.28 4.30 8.51
CA LYS A 132 -9.67 4.17 8.96
C LYS A 132 -10.58 5.27 8.45
N GLU A 133 -10.06 6.49 8.30
CA GLU A 133 -10.82 7.66 7.82
C GLU A 133 -11.02 7.65 6.30
N PHE A 134 -9.94 7.35 5.54
CA PHE A 134 -9.95 7.49 4.08
C PHE A 134 -9.99 6.15 3.33
N ASN A 135 -9.84 5.03 4.04
CA ASN A 135 -9.78 3.67 3.48
C ASN A 135 -8.67 3.51 2.42
N TYR A 136 -7.62 4.28 2.53
CA TYR A 136 -6.50 4.32 1.61
C TYR A 136 -5.22 4.78 2.30
N LEU A 137 -4.09 4.20 1.91
CA LEU A 137 -2.75 4.68 2.26
C LEU A 137 -1.88 4.76 1.01
N HIS A 138 -0.95 5.69 1.01
CA HIS A 138 0.10 5.74 -0.01
C HIS A 138 0.92 4.45 -0.02
N ASN A 139 1.37 4.00 -1.20
CA ASN A 139 2.09 2.72 -1.32
C ASN A 139 3.33 2.65 -0.42
N HIS A 140 4.12 3.71 -0.35
CA HIS A 140 5.30 3.76 0.53
C HIS A 140 4.93 3.66 2.00
N THR A 141 3.88 4.35 2.40
CA THR A 141 3.33 4.31 3.76
C THR A 141 2.89 2.90 4.15
N ARG A 142 2.30 2.14 3.20
CA ARG A 142 1.97 0.72 3.44
C ARG A 142 3.20 -0.13 3.75
N MET A 143 4.30 0.14 3.08
CA MET A 143 5.56 -0.58 3.30
C MET A 143 6.16 -0.24 4.67
N TRP A 144 6.18 1.04 5.06
CA TRP A 144 6.64 1.47 6.38
C TRP A 144 5.74 0.94 7.49
N PHE A 145 4.43 1.02 7.30
CA PHE A 145 3.44 0.46 8.23
C PHE A 145 3.70 -1.03 8.48
N ALA A 146 3.82 -1.83 7.43
CA ALA A 146 4.07 -3.26 7.54
C ALA A 146 5.43 -3.56 8.20
N SER A 147 6.46 -2.78 7.89
CA SER A 147 7.77 -2.92 8.52
C SER A 147 7.73 -2.62 10.03
N ILE A 148 7.09 -1.53 10.44
CA ILE A 148 6.93 -1.18 11.86
C ILE A 148 6.09 -2.25 12.57
N TRP A 149 4.99 -2.68 11.97
CA TRP A 149 4.14 -3.75 12.50
C TRP A 149 4.94 -5.03 12.80
N ILE A 150 5.72 -5.49 11.83
CA ILE A 150 6.44 -6.76 11.93
C ILE A 150 7.69 -6.65 12.81
N PHE A 151 8.55 -5.64 12.55
CA PHE A 151 9.89 -5.61 13.11
C PHE A 151 10.00 -4.77 14.39
N THR A 152 9.19 -3.71 14.54
CA THR A 152 9.22 -2.86 15.72
C THR A 152 8.20 -3.31 16.76
N LEU A 153 6.94 -3.47 16.36
CA LEU A 153 5.87 -3.90 17.27
C LEU A 153 5.87 -5.42 17.50
N LYS A 154 6.65 -6.18 16.72
CA LYS A 154 6.75 -7.65 16.80
C LYS A 154 5.40 -8.35 16.72
N LEU A 155 4.51 -7.85 15.87
CA LEU A 155 3.18 -8.41 15.65
C LEU A 155 3.17 -9.38 14.46
N PRO A 156 2.30 -10.40 14.47
CA PRO A 156 2.15 -11.32 13.35
C PRO A 156 1.76 -10.58 12.07
N TRP A 157 2.51 -10.81 10.98
CA TRP A 157 2.26 -10.17 9.69
C TRP A 157 0.85 -10.48 9.15
N GLN A 158 0.34 -11.67 9.45
CA GLN A 158 -1.00 -12.10 9.03
C GLN A 158 -2.09 -11.18 9.57
N LYS A 159 -2.00 -10.77 10.83
CA LYS A 159 -2.95 -9.83 11.44
C LYS A 159 -2.87 -8.42 10.83
N GLY A 160 -1.68 -8.00 10.44
CA GLY A 160 -1.52 -6.73 9.72
C GLY A 160 -2.10 -6.81 8.30
N ALA A 161 -1.87 -7.92 7.59
CA ALA A 161 -2.46 -8.17 6.28
C ALA A 161 -4.00 -8.25 6.34
N GLU A 162 -4.57 -8.89 7.37
CA GLU A 162 -6.01 -8.91 7.63
C GLU A 162 -6.55 -7.49 7.89
N PHE A 163 -5.85 -6.70 8.69
CA PHE A 163 -6.21 -5.32 8.97
C PHE A 163 -6.27 -4.48 7.69
N PHE A 164 -5.31 -4.63 6.79
CA PHE A 164 -5.31 -3.96 5.49
C PHE A 164 -6.45 -4.45 4.58
N LEU A 165 -6.73 -5.75 4.53
CA LEU A 165 -7.85 -6.29 3.74
C LEU A 165 -9.20 -5.75 4.22
N ARG A 166 -9.33 -5.48 5.52
CA ARG A 166 -10.57 -4.95 6.11
C ARG A 166 -10.80 -3.48 5.80
N TYR A 167 -9.75 -2.66 5.78
CA TYR A 167 -9.88 -1.21 5.70
C TYR A 167 -9.54 -0.62 4.33
N LEU A 168 -8.68 -1.23 3.54
CA LEU A 168 -8.29 -0.70 2.24
C LEU A 168 -9.40 -0.91 1.20
N LEU A 169 -9.86 0.15 0.55
CA LEU A 169 -10.75 0.07 -0.62
C LEU A 169 -10.16 -0.72 -1.78
N ASP A 170 -8.85 -0.76 -1.88
CA ASP A 170 -8.14 -1.54 -2.90
C ASP A 170 -7.59 -2.86 -2.34
N GLY A 171 -8.10 -3.32 -1.21
CA GLY A 171 -7.74 -4.59 -0.60
C GLY A 171 -7.95 -5.75 -1.58
N ASP A 172 -6.85 -6.39 -1.98
CA ASP A 172 -6.82 -7.48 -2.96
C ASP A 172 -6.03 -8.64 -2.38
N ALA A 173 -6.61 -9.84 -2.42
CA ALA A 173 -6.02 -11.03 -1.80
C ALA A 173 -4.56 -11.27 -2.24
N ALA A 174 -4.27 -11.12 -3.53
CA ALA A 174 -2.94 -11.36 -4.06
C ALA A 174 -1.99 -10.21 -3.71
N SER A 175 -2.30 -8.99 -4.12
CA SER A 175 -1.41 -7.84 -3.93
C SER A 175 -1.13 -7.57 -2.46
N ASN A 176 -2.15 -7.64 -1.60
CA ASN A 176 -2.00 -7.40 -0.18
C ASN A 176 -1.16 -8.48 0.50
N THR A 177 -1.55 -9.75 0.37
CA THR A 177 -0.87 -10.86 1.04
C THR A 177 0.60 -10.98 0.60
N LEU A 178 0.85 -10.87 -0.71
CA LEU A 178 2.21 -11.00 -1.23
C LEU A 178 3.09 -9.80 -0.90
N SER A 179 2.53 -8.59 -0.81
CA SER A 179 3.27 -7.40 -0.35
C SER A 179 3.65 -7.51 1.12
N TRP A 180 2.75 -7.96 1.99
CA TRP A 180 3.06 -8.23 3.40
C TRP A 180 4.14 -9.32 3.56
N ARG A 181 4.04 -10.41 2.79
CA ARG A 181 5.06 -11.46 2.75
C ARG A 181 6.42 -10.94 2.26
N TRP A 182 6.40 -10.02 1.29
CA TRP A 182 7.62 -9.40 0.79
C TRP A 182 8.30 -8.56 1.86
N VAL A 183 7.57 -7.72 2.59
CA VAL A 183 8.12 -6.95 3.73
C VAL A 183 8.68 -7.91 4.78
N ALA A 184 7.95 -8.98 5.12
CA ALA A 184 8.37 -9.98 6.11
C ALA A 184 9.57 -10.84 5.69
N GLY A 185 10.06 -10.73 4.45
CA GLY A 185 11.17 -11.57 3.95
C GLY A 185 10.76 -12.98 3.53
N LEU A 186 9.46 -13.25 3.41
CA LEU A 186 8.93 -14.58 3.07
C LEU A 186 8.72 -14.78 1.56
N GLN A 187 8.66 -13.70 0.80
CA GLN A 187 8.39 -13.74 -0.64
C GLN A 187 9.65 -13.92 -1.47
N THR A 188 10.75 -13.32 -1.04
CA THR A 188 12.05 -13.43 -1.70
C THR A 188 13.08 -13.85 -0.66
N LYS A 189 13.70 -15.03 -0.85
CA LYS A 189 14.67 -15.58 0.09
C LYS A 189 15.83 -14.60 0.35
N GLY A 190 16.10 -14.34 1.63
CA GLY A 190 17.21 -13.47 2.06
C GLY A 190 16.97 -11.97 1.88
N LYS A 191 15.75 -11.55 1.51
CA LYS A 191 15.41 -10.13 1.35
C LYS A 191 14.16 -9.80 2.17
N ASN A 192 14.28 -8.84 3.07
CA ASN A 192 13.16 -8.21 3.77
C ASN A 192 13.23 -6.70 3.55
N TYR A 193 12.13 -6.02 3.82
CA TYR A 193 12.11 -4.57 3.78
C TYR A 193 12.06 -4.01 5.20
N SER A 194 13.10 -3.28 5.59
CA SER A 194 13.16 -2.57 6.86
C SER A 194 12.99 -1.07 6.63
N ALA A 195 11.96 -0.49 7.22
CA ALA A 195 11.76 0.96 7.17
C ALA A 195 12.91 1.68 7.87
N GLN A 196 13.43 2.72 7.21
CA GLN A 196 14.49 3.54 7.77
C GLN A 196 13.90 4.88 8.22
N SER A 197 14.24 5.34 9.43
CA SER A 197 13.71 6.59 9.99
C SER A 197 13.97 7.79 9.07
N TRP A 198 15.21 7.92 8.58
CA TRP A 198 15.58 8.99 7.67
C TRP A 198 14.72 9.03 6.39
N ASN A 199 14.30 7.85 5.89
CA ASN A 199 13.48 7.78 4.69
C ASN A 199 12.05 8.25 4.96
N ILE A 200 11.47 7.86 6.11
CA ILE A 200 10.14 8.33 6.53
C ILE A 200 10.16 9.85 6.72
N GLU A 201 11.18 10.39 7.41
CA GLU A 201 11.33 11.83 7.64
C GLU A 201 11.47 12.63 6.34
N THR A 202 12.16 12.08 5.35
CA THR A 202 12.45 12.79 4.10
C THR A 202 11.26 12.81 3.13
N VAL A 203 10.46 11.74 3.10
CA VAL A 203 9.47 11.55 2.02
C VAL A 203 8.03 11.39 2.52
N SER A 204 7.79 11.44 3.84
CA SER A 204 6.45 11.42 4.44
C SER A 204 6.03 12.80 4.92
N TYR A 205 4.74 13.07 4.89
CA TYR A 205 4.14 14.26 5.52
C TYR A 205 4.03 14.13 7.05
N THR A 206 4.22 12.92 7.60
CA THR A 206 4.16 12.67 9.04
C THR A 206 5.52 12.85 9.68
N HIS A 207 5.57 13.51 10.84
CA HIS A 207 6.79 13.66 11.61
C HIS A 207 7.07 12.42 12.46
N LEU A 208 8.30 11.90 12.40
CA LEU A 208 8.77 10.84 13.28
C LEU A 208 9.03 11.42 14.68
N THR A 209 8.12 11.19 15.61
CA THR A 209 8.46 11.15 17.02
C THR A 209 8.65 9.68 17.41
N LEU A 210 9.80 9.10 17.12
CA LEU A 210 10.19 7.83 17.72
C LEU A 210 10.52 8.09 19.19
N PRO A 211 10.04 7.23 20.12
CA PRO A 211 10.62 7.23 21.45
C PRO A 211 12.13 7.04 21.28
N THR A 212 12.92 7.93 21.84
CA THR A 212 14.37 7.78 21.92
C THR A 212 14.65 6.44 22.58
N MET A 213 14.98 5.43 21.79
CA MET A 213 15.55 4.20 22.33
C MET A 213 16.89 4.59 22.93
N ARG A 214 16.91 4.82 24.25
CA ARG A 214 18.16 4.80 25.00
C ARG A 214 18.74 3.40 24.79
N THR A 215 19.78 3.31 24.00
CA THR A 215 20.72 2.18 24.04
C THR A 215 21.26 2.12 25.45
N VAL A 216 20.87 1.09 26.19
CA VAL A 216 21.57 0.62 27.39
C VAL A 216 22.55 -0.44 26.94
#